data_0fd1f975a125e4d6a9d5f0332509ef33
#
_entry.id   0fd1f975a125e4d6a9d5f0332509ef33
#
_cell.length_a   1.000
_cell.length_b   1.000
_cell.length_c   1.000
_cell.angle_alpha   90.00
_cell.angle_beta   90.00
_cell.angle_gamma   90.00
#
_symmetry.space_group_name_H-M   'P 1'
#
loop_
_entity.id
_entity.type
_entity.pdbx_description
1 polymer ?
#
loop_
_entity_poly.entity_id
_entity_poly.type
_entity_poly.pdbx_seq_one_letter_code
_entity_poly.pdbx_strand_id
1 'polypeptide(L)'
;MKTLQQIVDESRSIVFFGGAGVSTESGIPDFRSADGLYNQKYDVPPEELLSHEYFFEHTGKFFEFYREKMLCLDAKPNKAHLKLAELERAGKLTAVITQNIDGLHSAAGSKTVYELHGSVHRNYCLKCGKSYSAEDILKSEGVPHCECGGIIKPDVVLYGENLDDRTVTGALSAIEQCDTLIIGGTSLTVYPAAGFIRYFGGRNLVLINMSATPYDSRADLAIHDKVGEVLDKIKVN
;
A
#
# COMPACT_ATOMS: atom_id res chain seq x y z
N MET A 1 -29.65 6.65 -2.69
CA MET A 1 -28.23 6.28 -2.46
C MET A 1 -27.48 7.56 -2.16
N LYS A 2 -26.64 7.62 -1.11
CA LYS A 2 -25.84 8.81 -0.81
C LYS A 2 -24.71 8.98 -1.81
N THR A 3 -24.35 10.22 -2.12
CA THR A 3 -23.12 10.53 -2.86
C THR A 3 -21.88 10.38 -1.97
N LEU A 4 -20.69 10.23 -2.55
CA LEU A 4 -19.42 10.17 -1.80
C LEU A 4 -19.24 11.43 -0.92
N GLN A 5 -19.56 12.63 -1.46
CA GLN A 5 -19.50 13.88 -0.70
C GLN A 5 -20.40 13.83 0.55
N GLN A 6 -21.65 13.40 0.40
CA GLN A 6 -22.57 13.28 1.54
C GLN A 6 -22.06 12.30 2.61
N ILE A 7 -21.48 11.16 2.18
CA ILE A 7 -20.88 10.20 3.10
C ILE A 7 -19.73 10.85 3.88
N VAL A 8 -18.82 11.55 3.18
CA VAL A 8 -17.67 12.22 3.81
C VAL A 8 -18.11 13.33 4.75
N ASP A 9 -19.11 14.16 4.36
CA ASP A 9 -19.63 15.25 5.18
C ASP A 9 -20.21 14.73 6.49
N GLU A 10 -20.98 13.64 6.45
CA GLU A 10 -21.63 13.02 7.61
C GLU A 10 -20.69 12.17 8.47
N SER A 11 -19.53 11.79 7.94
CA SER A 11 -18.57 10.95 8.65
C SER A 11 -17.80 11.74 9.70
N ARG A 12 -17.55 11.09 10.84
CA ARG A 12 -16.74 11.59 11.95
C ARG A 12 -15.37 10.94 12.02
N SER A 13 -15.26 9.72 11.51
CA SER A 13 -14.06 8.92 11.54
C SER A 13 -13.97 8.07 10.27
N ILE A 14 -13.17 8.51 9.32
CA ILE A 14 -12.93 7.80 8.07
C ILE A 14 -11.61 7.06 8.17
N VAL A 15 -11.58 5.80 7.74
CA VAL A 15 -10.35 5.06 7.46
C VAL A 15 -10.27 4.76 5.96
N PHE A 16 -9.11 4.96 5.38
CA PHE A 16 -8.83 4.58 4.00
C PHE A 16 -7.99 3.29 3.98
N PHE A 17 -8.42 2.31 3.19
CA PHE A 17 -7.70 1.06 2.95
C PHE A 17 -7.31 0.98 1.48
N GLY A 18 -6.01 1.05 1.18
CA GLY A 18 -5.49 1.18 -0.19
C GLY A 18 -4.59 0.03 -0.63
N GLY A 19 -4.53 -0.17 -1.96
CA GLY A 19 -3.60 -1.07 -2.62
C GLY A 19 -2.91 -0.39 -3.82
N ALA A 20 -2.22 -1.17 -4.65
CA ALA A 20 -1.34 -0.68 -5.71
C ALA A 20 -2.04 0.21 -6.74
N GLY A 21 -3.34 0.02 -6.97
CA GLY A 21 -4.14 0.89 -7.85
C GLY A 21 -4.24 2.34 -7.41
N VAL A 22 -3.91 2.67 -6.13
CA VAL A 22 -3.82 4.06 -5.66
C VAL A 22 -2.63 4.77 -6.29
N SER A 23 -1.52 4.07 -6.53
CA SER A 23 -0.26 4.65 -7.01
C SER A 23 -0.08 4.61 -8.53
N THR A 24 -1.05 4.04 -9.28
CA THR A 24 -0.97 4.01 -10.75
C THR A 24 -0.97 5.41 -11.36
N GLU A 25 -1.71 6.35 -10.78
CA GLU A 25 -1.70 7.77 -11.17
C GLU A 25 -0.41 8.51 -10.77
N SER A 26 0.49 7.85 -10.03
CA SER A 26 1.86 8.30 -9.74
C SER A 26 2.91 7.68 -10.66
N GLY A 27 2.48 6.86 -11.63
CA GLY A 27 3.36 6.16 -12.57
C GLY A 27 3.92 4.84 -12.04
N ILE A 28 3.48 4.36 -10.87
CA ILE A 28 3.86 3.05 -10.34
C ILE A 28 2.85 2.02 -10.85
N PRO A 29 3.28 1.01 -11.64
CA PRO A 29 2.35 -0.02 -12.13
C PRO A 29 1.79 -0.84 -10.97
N ASP A 30 0.53 -1.24 -11.05
CA ASP A 30 0.00 -2.22 -10.14
C ASP A 30 0.47 -3.64 -10.50
N PHE A 31 0.03 -4.64 -9.72
CA PHE A 31 0.48 -6.01 -9.93
C PHE A 31 -0.37 -6.78 -10.94
N ARG A 32 -1.67 -6.51 -11.08
CA ARG A 32 -2.65 -7.40 -11.72
C ARG A 32 -3.41 -6.82 -12.90
N SER A 33 -3.37 -5.51 -13.13
CA SER A 33 -3.99 -4.91 -14.32
C SER A 33 -3.33 -5.43 -15.62
N ALA A 34 -3.89 -5.12 -16.75
CA ALA A 34 -3.36 -5.56 -18.06
C ALA A 34 -1.89 -5.18 -18.23
N ASP A 35 -1.49 -4.01 -17.74
CA ASP A 35 -0.11 -3.49 -17.76
C ASP A 35 0.65 -3.75 -16.46
N GLY A 36 0.05 -4.51 -15.53
CA GLY A 36 0.59 -4.80 -14.21
C GLY A 36 1.82 -5.71 -14.24
N LEU A 37 2.57 -5.71 -13.14
CA LEU A 37 3.82 -6.47 -13.03
C LEU A 37 3.61 -7.96 -13.33
N TYR A 38 2.51 -8.58 -12.90
CA TYR A 38 2.27 -10.00 -13.09
C TYR A 38 1.94 -10.40 -14.55
N ASN A 39 1.56 -9.44 -15.38
CA ASN A 39 1.27 -9.67 -16.80
C ASN A 39 2.48 -9.43 -17.71
N GLN A 40 3.63 -9.02 -17.16
CA GLN A 40 4.89 -8.92 -17.89
C GLN A 40 5.55 -10.31 -18.01
N LYS A 41 6.40 -10.48 -19.02
CA LYS A 41 7.13 -11.74 -19.22
C LYS A 41 8.34 -11.80 -18.31
N TYR A 42 8.38 -12.77 -17.42
CA TYR A 42 9.50 -13.10 -16.55
C TYR A 42 9.82 -14.59 -16.67
N ASP A 43 11.08 -14.96 -16.45
CA ASP A 43 11.49 -16.37 -16.39
C ASP A 43 10.94 -17.07 -15.13
N VAL A 44 10.70 -16.30 -14.07
CA VAL A 44 10.18 -16.75 -12.78
C VAL A 44 8.98 -15.86 -12.42
N PRO A 45 7.84 -16.40 -11.95
CA PRO A 45 6.68 -15.61 -11.56
C PRO A 45 7.03 -14.53 -10.50
N PRO A 46 6.49 -13.31 -10.60
CA PRO A 46 6.78 -12.24 -9.62
C PRO A 46 6.46 -12.59 -8.17
N GLU A 47 5.44 -13.41 -7.91
CA GLU A 47 5.15 -13.91 -6.56
C GLU A 47 6.29 -14.77 -6.00
N GLU A 48 6.96 -15.55 -6.85
CA GLU A 48 8.12 -16.35 -6.47
C GLU A 48 9.35 -15.44 -6.30
N LEU A 49 9.60 -14.53 -7.25
CA LEU A 49 10.70 -13.53 -7.16
C LEU A 49 10.63 -12.70 -5.87
N LEU A 50 9.44 -12.40 -5.39
CA LEU A 50 9.18 -11.62 -4.18
C LEU A 50 8.87 -12.52 -2.96
N SER A 51 9.31 -13.78 -2.96
CA SER A 51 9.15 -14.68 -1.82
C SER A 51 10.35 -14.65 -0.88
N HIS A 52 10.11 -15.02 0.39
CA HIS A 52 11.15 -15.21 1.40
C HIS A 52 12.19 -16.25 0.94
N GLU A 53 11.74 -17.39 0.43
CA GLU A 53 12.59 -18.48 -0.03
C GLU A 53 13.51 -18.02 -1.16
N TYR A 54 12.95 -17.37 -2.19
CA TYR A 54 13.73 -16.86 -3.32
C TYR A 54 14.76 -15.80 -2.91
N PHE A 55 14.39 -14.93 -1.95
CA PHE A 55 15.33 -13.95 -1.43
C PHE A 55 16.60 -14.60 -0.88
N PHE A 56 16.50 -15.68 -0.12
CA PHE A 56 17.64 -16.34 0.48
C PHE A 56 18.39 -17.28 -0.48
N GLU A 57 17.71 -17.91 -1.41
CA GLU A 57 18.32 -18.84 -2.36
C GLU A 57 18.93 -18.14 -3.58
N HIS A 58 18.32 -17.02 -4.00
CA HIS A 58 18.67 -16.30 -5.21
C HIS A 58 18.83 -14.79 -4.99
N THR A 59 19.48 -14.39 -3.88
CA THR A 59 19.58 -13.00 -3.41
C THR A 59 20.01 -12.01 -4.50
N GLY A 60 20.96 -12.38 -5.36
CA GLY A 60 21.42 -11.54 -6.46
C GLY A 60 20.31 -11.21 -7.46
N LYS A 61 19.58 -12.24 -7.92
CA LYS A 61 18.45 -12.08 -8.85
C LYS A 61 17.29 -11.32 -8.23
N PHE A 62 17.03 -11.54 -6.93
CA PHE A 62 16.07 -10.75 -6.19
C PHE A 62 16.40 -9.26 -6.27
N PHE A 63 17.66 -8.87 -6.01
CA PHE A 63 18.03 -7.45 -6.03
C PHE A 63 18.08 -6.85 -7.44
N GLU A 64 18.37 -7.62 -8.49
CA GLU A 64 18.21 -7.17 -9.88
C GLU A 64 16.77 -6.77 -10.15
N PHE A 65 15.81 -7.68 -9.88
CA PHE A 65 14.38 -7.41 -10.03
C PHE A 65 13.89 -6.28 -9.12
N TYR A 66 14.31 -6.29 -7.84
CA TYR A 66 13.89 -5.31 -6.85
C TYR A 66 14.29 -3.88 -7.23
N ARG A 67 15.52 -3.67 -7.68
CA ARG A 67 16.00 -2.35 -8.13
C ARG A 67 15.27 -1.88 -9.38
N GLU A 68 15.03 -2.78 -10.32
CA GLU A 68 14.41 -2.43 -11.60
C GLU A 68 12.91 -2.13 -11.46
N LYS A 69 12.20 -2.90 -10.65
CA LYS A 69 10.74 -2.91 -10.63
C LYS A 69 10.11 -2.33 -9.37
N MET A 70 10.80 -2.42 -8.22
CA MET A 70 10.20 -2.04 -6.94
C MET A 70 10.65 -0.66 -6.42
N LEU A 71 11.84 -0.19 -6.82
CA LEU A 71 12.38 1.09 -6.39
C LEU A 71 11.97 2.23 -7.34
N CYS A 72 10.75 2.72 -7.20
CA CYS A 72 10.22 3.86 -7.96
C CYS A 72 10.43 5.18 -7.17
N LEU A 73 11.67 5.53 -6.85
CA LEU A 73 12.00 6.64 -5.93
C LEU A 73 11.67 8.04 -6.47
N ASP A 74 11.50 8.19 -7.79
CA ASP A 74 11.13 9.46 -8.43
C ASP A 74 9.61 9.71 -8.44
N ALA A 75 8.80 8.71 -8.07
CA ALA A 75 7.36 8.83 -8.03
C ALA A 75 6.92 9.93 -7.03
N LYS A 76 5.88 10.65 -7.39
CA LYS A 76 5.32 11.72 -6.55
C LYS A 76 3.89 11.38 -6.12
N PRO A 77 3.47 11.85 -4.93
CA PRO A 77 2.08 11.72 -4.52
C PRO A 77 1.13 12.27 -5.58
N ASN A 78 0.09 11.52 -5.90
CA ASN A 78 -0.98 11.94 -6.79
C ASN A 78 -2.17 12.53 -6.01
N LYS A 79 -3.25 12.88 -6.73
CA LYS A 79 -4.46 13.46 -6.17
C LYS A 79 -5.07 12.64 -5.02
N ALA A 80 -5.03 11.31 -5.09
CA ALA A 80 -5.53 10.45 -4.01
C ALA A 80 -4.75 10.68 -2.72
N HIS A 81 -3.43 10.58 -2.77
CA HIS A 81 -2.56 10.77 -1.61
C HIS A 81 -2.74 12.16 -0.99
N LEU A 82 -2.77 13.20 -1.83
CA LEU A 82 -2.92 14.59 -1.39
C LEU A 82 -4.28 14.83 -0.74
N LYS A 83 -5.37 14.28 -1.31
CA LYS A 83 -6.72 14.42 -0.74
C LYS A 83 -6.86 13.69 0.59
N LEU A 84 -6.28 12.50 0.73
CA LEU A 84 -6.29 11.76 2.00
C LEU A 84 -5.55 12.54 3.10
N ALA A 85 -4.39 13.11 2.78
CA ALA A 85 -3.69 13.98 3.71
C ALA A 85 -4.46 15.27 4.05
N GLU A 86 -5.24 15.83 3.10
CA GLU A 86 -6.14 16.95 3.34
C GLU A 86 -7.28 16.58 4.29
N LEU A 87 -7.93 15.43 4.09
CA LEU A 87 -8.99 14.91 4.96
C LEU A 87 -8.47 14.62 6.38
N GLU A 88 -7.24 14.12 6.51
CA GLU A 88 -6.61 13.91 7.83
C GLU A 88 -6.37 15.23 8.54
N ARG A 89 -5.83 16.25 7.85
CA ARG A 89 -5.65 17.60 8.43
C ARG A 89 -6.96 18.25 8.87
N ALA A 90 -8.04 17.96 8.17
CA ALA A 90 -9.39 18.42 8.52
C ALA A 90 -10.06 17.61 9.64
N GLY A 91 -9.39 16.59 10.20
CA GLY A 91 -9.90 15.75 11.26
C GLY A 91 -11.00 14.76 10.82
N LYS A 92 -11.18 14.56 9.50
CA LYS A 92 -12.14 13.61 8.93
C LYS A 92 -11.56 12.21 8.76
N LEU A 93 -10.31 12.10 8.28
CA LEU A 93 -9.60 10.84 8.13
C LEU A 93 -8.77 10.56 9.38
N THR A 94 -8.90 9.38 9.95
CA THR A 94 -8.19 8.98 11.18
C THR A 94 -6.98 8.11 10.89
N ALA A 95 -6.97 7.37 9.78
CA ALA A 95 -5.83 6.57 9.36
C ALA A 95 -5.89 6.22 7.87
N VAL A 96 -4.72 6.02 7.30
CA VAL A 96 -4.50 5.32 6.04
C VAL A 96 -3.91 3.95 6.35
N ILE A 97 -4.52 2.90 5.83
CA ILE A 97 -4.00 1.54 5.84
C ILE A 97 -3.62 1.21 4.40
N THR A 98 -2.35 0.89 4.16
CA THR A 98 -1.89 0.66 2.79
C THR A 98 -1.15 -0.67 2.66
N GLN A 99 -1.38 -1.34 1.54
CA GLN A 99 -0.60 -2.49 1.09
C GLN A 99 0.64 -2.07 0.29
N ASN A 100 0.72 -0.78 -0.08
CA ASN A 100 1.82 -0.23 -0.86
C ASN A 100 3.07 -0.03 0.00
N ILE A 101 4.22 -0.17 -0.64
CA ILE A 101 5.54 -0.03 -0.04
C ILE A 101 6.26 1.25 -0.50
N ASP A 102 5.59 2.09 -1.30
CA ASP A 102 6.16 3.26 -2.00
C ASP A 102 6.35 4.51 -1.13
N GLY A 103 5.74 4.55 0.07
CA GLY A 103 5.82 5.68 0.98
C GLY A 103 5.06 6.94 0.56
N LEU A 104 4.26 6.91 -0.53
CA LEU A 104 3.63 8.10 -1.10
C LEU A 104 2.57 8.73 -0.19
N HIS A 105 1.89 7.96 0.65
CA HIS A 105 0.96 8.52 1.64
C HIS A 105 1.68 9.41 2.66
N SER A 106 2.79 8.94 3.20
CA SER A 106 3.63 9.73 4.12
C SER A 106 4.25 10.94 3.42
N ALA A 107 4.71 10.78 2.18
CA ALA A 107 5.24 11.87 1.36
C ALA A 107 4.20 12.95 1.04
N ALA A 108 2.90 12.59 0.93
CA ALA A 108 1.79 13.55 0.78
C ALA A 108 1.46 14.31 2.05
N GLY A 109 1.99 13.87 3.21
CA GLY A 109 1.79 14.50 4.50
C GLY A 109 0.80 13.80 5.44
N SER A 110 0.29 12.61 5.09
CA SER A 110 -0.45 11.77 6.03
C SER A 110 0.42 11.37 7.21
N LYS A 111 -0.13 11.42 8.42
CA LYS A 111 0.58 11.18 9.67
C LYS A 111 0.35 9.77 10.23
N THR A 112 -0.90 9.29 10.14
CA THR A 112 -1.29 7.98 10.63
C THR A 112 -1.39 7.03 9.45
N VAL A 113 -0.25 6.38 9.11
CA VAL A 113 -0.14 5.44 7.99
C VAL A 113 0.30 4.08 8.49
N TYR A 114 -0.51 3.06 8.28
CA TYR A 114 -0.21 1.66 8.55
C TYR A 114 0.24 0.99 7.26
N GLU A 115 1.56 0.85 7.07
CA GLU A 115 2.19 0.20 5.91
C GLU A 115 2.24 -1.32 6.15
N LEU A 116 1.17 -2.03 5.78
CA LEU A 116 1.01 -3.47 6.08
C LEU A 116 2.13 -4.36 5.50
N HIS A 117 2.69 -3.95 4.37
CA HIS A 117 3.75 -4.70 3.70
C HIS A 117 5.11 -4.03 3.82
N GLY A 118 5.27 -3.13 4.80
CA GLY A 118 6.52 -2.42 5.02
C GLY A 118 6.78 -1.28 4.03
N SER A 119 8.05 -0.94 3.80
CA SER A 119 8.43 0.18 2.93
C SER A 119 9.78 -0.03 2.27
N VAL A 120 9.91 0.38 0.99
CA VAL A 120 11.19 0.40 0.27
C VAL A 120 12.19 1.38 0.88
N HIS A 121 11.70 2.37 1.62
CA HIS A 121 12.55 3.41 2.24
C HIS A 121 13.29 2.94 3.49
N ARG A 122 12.92 1.79 4.06
CA ARG A 122 13.58 1.18 5.21
C ARG A 122 14.28 -0.11 4.79
N ASN A 123 15.53 -0.24 5.14
CA ASN A 123 16.32 -1.44 4.83
C ASN A 123 17.25 -1.72 6.02
N TYR A 124 17.49 -2.98 6.35
CA TYR A 124 18.23 -3.36 7.56
C TYR A 124 19.23 -4.46 7.27
N CYS A 125 20.41 -4.33 7.88
CA CYS A 125 21.36 -5.43 7.92
C CYS A 125 20.83 -6.60 8.74
N LEU A 126 20.72 -7.78 8.16
CA LEU A 126 20.25 -9.00 8.82
C LEU A 126 21.13 -9.45 9.99
N LYS A 127 22.41 -9.00 10.04
CA LYS A 127 23.37 -9.42 11.07
C LYS A 127 23.42 -8.45 12.25
N CYS A 128 23.45 -7.13 11.99
CA CYS A 128 23.69 -6.12 13.05
C CYS A 128 22.54 -5.11 13.21
N GLY A 129 21.49 -5.16 12.38
CA GLY A 129 20.35 -4.27 12.45
C GLY A 129 20.62 -2.83 11.97
N LYS A 130 21.82 -2.50 11.45
CA LYS A 130 22.12 -1.16 10.95
C LYS A 130 21.15 -0.81 9.81
N SER A 131 20.55 0.39 9.88
CA SER A 131 19.60 0.90 8.90
C SER A 131 20.29 1.47 7.67
N TYR A 132 19.62 1.36 6.52
CA TYR A 132 20.04 1.88 5.22
C TYR A 132 18.85 2.50 4.49
N SER A 133 19.11 3.49 3.64
CA SER A 133 18.10 4.13 2.81
C SER A 133 17.80 3.32 1.52
N ALA A 134 16.72 3.69 0.82
CA ALA A 134 16.44 3.13 -0.49
C ALA A 134 17.52 3.51 -1.52
N GLU A 135 18.08 4.72 -1.41
CA GLU A 135 19.17 5.21 -2.25
C GLU A 135 20.44 4.40 -2.07
N ASP A 136 20.74 3.92 -0.86
CA ASP A 136 21.88 3.03 -0.60
C ASP A 136 21.71 1.70 -1.37
N ILE A 137 20.48 1.15 -1.37
CA ILE A 137 20.17 -0.07 -2.12
C ILE A 137 20.24 0.18 -3.63
N LEU A 138 19.69 1.31 -4.10
CA LEU A 138 19.70 1.65 -5.53
C LEU A 138 21.12 1.82 -6.08
N LYS A 139 22.03 2.41 -5.30
CA LYS A 139 23.43 2.67 -5.68
C LYS A 139 24.32 1.44 -5.52
N SER A 140 23.88 0.42 -4.80
CA SER A 140 24.67 -0.79 -4.59
C SER A 140 24.68 -1.67 -5.85
N GLU A 141 25.78 -2.40 -6.06
CA GLU A 141 25.90 -3.41 -7.11
C GLU A 141 25.71 -4.81 -6.53
N GLY A 142 25.10 -5.71 -7.29
CA GLY A 142 24.85 -7.09 -6.84
C GLY A 142 24.03 -7.16 -5.55
N VAL A 143 24.48 -7.96 -4.59
CA VAL A 143 23.84 -8.08 -3.26
C VAL A 143 24.38 -6.99 -2.34
N PRO A 144 23.53 -6.12 -1.78
CA PRO A 144 23.99 -5.08 -0.86
C PRO A 144 24.46 -5.68 0.47
N HIS A 145 25.66 -5.33 0.89
CA HIS A 145 26.28 -5.78 2.12
C HIS A 145 26.56 -4.62 3.08
N CYS A 146 26.33 -4.88 4.35
CA CYS A 146 26.74 -4.01 5.46
C CYS A 146 28.27 -4.13 5.69
N GLU A 147 28.86 -3.10 6.29
CA GLU A 147 30.27 -3.12 6.75
C GLU A 147 30.59 -4.31 7.64
N CYS A 148 29.62 -4.86 8.39
CA CYS A 148 29.77 -6.05 9.21
C CYS A 148 29.74 -7.37 8.41
N GLY A 149 29.62 -7.30 7.09
CA GLY A 149 29.50 -8.45 6.18
C GLY A 149 28.12 -9.09 6.10
N GLY A 150 27.11 -8.56 6.80
CA GLY A 150 25.73 -9.03 6.72
C GLY A 150 25.03 -8.52 5.46
N ILE A 151 24.07 -9.30 4.92
CA ILE A 151 23.19 -8.88 3.82
C ILE A 151 22.25 -7.80 4.34
N ILE A 152 21.96 -6.77 3.52
CA ILE A 152 20.95 -5.75 3.80
C ILE A 152 19.65 -6.20 3.14
N LYS A 153 18.59 -6.43 3.96
CA LYS A 153 17.26 -6.80 3.46
C LYS A 153 16.34 -5.57 3.50
N PRO A 154 15.53 -5.34 2.44
CA PRO A 154 14.46 -4.35 2.50
C PRO A 154 13.45 -4.71 3.60
N ASP A 155 12.92 -3.69 4.29
CA ASP A 155 11.80 -3.82 5.23
C ASP A 155 10.46 -3.94 4.44
N VAL A 156 10.45 -4.90 3.54
CA VAL A 156 9.28 -5.26 2.74
C VAL A 156 8.89 -6.68 3.09
N VAL A 157 7.61 -6.88 3.36
CA VAL A 157 7.04 -8.20 3.65
C VAL A 157 6.98 -9.00 2.36
N LEU A 158 7.79 -10.05 2.29
CA LEU A 158 7.84 -10.97 1.15
C LEU A 158 6.76 -12.06 1.30
N TYR A 159 6.38 -12.69 0.20
CA TYR A 159 5.51 -13.85 0.26
C TYR A 159 6.14 -14.93 1.16
N GLY A 160 5.34 -15.48 2.08
CA GLY A 160 5.81 -16.40 3.12
C GLY A 160 6.27 -15.73 4.42
N GLU A 161 6.35 -14.39 4.48
CA GLU A 161 6.64 -13.64 5.71
C GLU A 161 5.35 -13.18 6.41
N ASN A 162 5.42 -13.01 7.73
CA ASN A 162 4.32 -12.47 8.52
C ASN A 162 4.31 -10.93 8.46
N LEU A 163 3.12 -10.34 8.56
CA LEU A 163 2.98 -8.90 8.77
C LEU A 163 3.48 -8.53 10.18
N ASP A 164 3.88 -7.26 10.35
CA ASP A 164 4.24 -6.73 11.66
C ASP A 164 3.01 -6.64 12.59
N ASP A 165 3.08 -7.28 13.76
CA ASP A 165 1.96 -7.38 14.69
C ASP A 165 1.46 -6.02 15.20
N ARG A 166 2.35 -5.02 15.36
CA ARG A 166 1.97 -3.68 15.81
C ARG A 166 1.22 -2.94 14.73
N THR A 167 1.69 -3.03 13.49
CA THR A 167 1.03 -2.46 12.31
C THR A 167 -0.35 -3.08 12.11
N VAL A 168 -0.45 -4.41 12.21
CA VAL A 168 -1.72 -5.15 12.11
C VAL A 168 -2.70 -4.71 13.21
N THR A 169 -2.25 -4.70 14.47
CA THR A 169 -3.09 -4.32 15.61
C THR A 169 -3.61 -2.89 15.46
N GLY A 170 -2.74 -1.95 15.07
CA GLY A 170 -3.13 -0.56 14.84
C GLY A 170 -4.14 -0.42 13.69
N ALA A 171 -3.89 -1.10 12.58
CA ALA A 171 -4.79 -1.11 11.42
C ALA A 171 -6.17 -1.67 11.76
N LEU A 172 -6.24 -2.82 12.44
CA LEU A 172 -7.50 -3.43 12.87
C LEU A 172 -8.27 -2.53 13.84
N SER A 173 -7.59 -1.97 14.84
CA SER A 173 -8.20 -1.02 15.77
C SER A 173 -8.79 0.20 15.06
N ALA A 174 -8.09 0.74 14.06
CA ALA A 174 -8.60 1.86 13.26
C ALA A 174 -9.86 1.46 12.47
N ILE A 175 -9.88 0.28 11.85
CA ILE A 175 -11.05 -0.23 11.10
C ILE A 175 -12.25 -0.44 12.02
N GLU A 176 -12.06 -1.04 13.19
CA GLU A 176 -13.14 -1.32 14.15
C GLU A 176 -13.76 -0.04 14.70
N GLN A 177 -13.00 1.03 14.84
CA GLN A 177 -13.45 2.29 15.44
C GLN A 177 -13.99 3.28 14.43
N CYS A 178 -13.80 3.09 13.13
CA CYS A 178 -14.27 4.04 12.13
C CYS A 178 -15.77 3.87 11.85
N ASP A 179 -16.43 4.99 11.50
CA ASP A 179 -17.82 4.97 11.04
C ASP A 179 -17.93 4.83 9.52
N THR A 180 -16.86 5.09 8.80
CA THR A 180 -16.76 4.98 7.34
C THR A 180 -15.43 4.37 6.93
N LEU A 181 -15.49 3.29 6.15
CA LEU A 181 -14.33 2.66 5.54
C LEU A 181 -14.36 2.91 4.03
N ILE A 182 -13.35 3.60 3.51
CA ILE A 182 -13.15 3.80 2.08
C ILE A 182 -12.05 2.85 1.62
N ILE A 183 -12.37 1.98 0.68
CA ILE A 183 -11.42 1.04 0.08
C ILE A 183 -11.13 1.50 -1.32
N GLY A 184 -9.84 1.63 -1.68
CA GLY A 184 -9.44 2.13 -2.99
C GLY A 184 -8.28 1.38 -3.62
N GLY A 185 -8.34 1.17 -4.95
CA GLY A 185 -7.21 0.67 -5.73
C GLY A 185 -6.69 -0.70 -5.32
N THR A 186 -7.55 -1.61 -4.88
CA THR A 186 -7.16 -2.97 -4.46
C THR A 186 -8.14 -4.02 -4.98
N SER A 187 -7.60 -5.15 -5.41
CA SER A 187 -8.42 -6.31 -5.84
C SER A 187 -9.04 -7.07 -4.66
N LEU A 188 -8.59 -6.80 -3.43
CA LEU A 188 -9.00 -7.51 -2.20
C LEU A 188 -8.75 -9.03 -2.24
N THR A 189 -7.68 -9.44 -2.91
CA THR A 189 -7.31 -10.87 -3.07
C THR A 189 -6.05 -11.26 -2.32
N VAL A 190 -5.27 -10.29 -1.80
CA VAL A 190 -4.03 -10.55 -1.06
C VAL A 190 -4.31 -10.69 0.43
N TYR A 191 -4.16 -11.90 0.94
CA TYR A 191 -4.31 -12.22 2.36
C TYR A 191 -2.96 -12.13 3.09
N PRO A 192 -2.96 -11.78 4.41
CA PRO A 192 -4.13 -11.57 5.29
C PRO A 192 -4.80 -10.20 5.14
N ALA A 193 -4.19 -9.20 4.50
CA ALA A 193 -4.66 -7.83 4.45
C ALA A 193 -6.12 -7.68 3.94
N ALA A 194 -6.51 -8.42 2.89
CA ALA A 194 -7.88 -8.42 2.38
C ALA A 194 -8.92 -8.89 3.41
N GLY A 195 -8.51 -9.70 4.39
CA GLY A 195 -9.36 -10.15 5.47
C GLY A 195 -9.72 -9.09 6.50
N PHE A 196 -8.96 -8.01 6.59
CA PHE A 196 -9.15 -6.95 7.60
C PHE A 196 -10.48 -6.21 7.46
N ILE A 197 -11.02 -6.14 6.25
CA ILE A 197 -12.33 -5.52 5.98
C ILE A 197 -13.46 -6.17 6.80
N ARG A 198 -13.32 -7.43 7.19
CA ARG A 198 -14.32 -8.15 7.98
C ARG A 198 -14.50 -7.59 9.40
N TYR A 199 -13.52 -6.83 9.89
CA TYR A 199 -13.58 -6.17 11.20
C TYR A 199 -14.32 -4.83 11.15
N PHE A 200 -14.69 -4.34 9.96
CA PHE A 200 -15.49 -3.13 9.83
C PHE A 200 -16.93 -3.38 10.24
N GLY A 201 -17.37 -2.63 11.25
CA GLY A 201 -18.75 -2.62 11.76
C GLY A 201 -19.42 -1.24 11.67
N GLY A 202 -18.83 -0.29 10.95
CA GLY A 202 -19.34 1.08 10.81
C GLY A 202 -20.55 1.20 9.88
N ARG A 203 -20.89 2.44 9.51
CA ARG A 203 -22.13 2.75 8.78
C ARG A 203 -21.99 2.77 7.27
N ASN A 204 -20.82 3.14 6.75
CA ASN A 204 -20.65 3.31 5.32
C ASN A 204 -19.39 2.57 4.84
N LEU A 205 -19.58 1.59 3.97
CA LEU A 205 -18.53 0.93 3.22
C LEU A 205 -18.51 1.48 1.79
N VAL A 206 -17.41 2.14 1.42
CA VAL A 206 -17.22 2.71 0.08
C VAL A 206 -16.12 1.96 -0.65
N LEU A 207 -16.36 1.59 -1.89
CA LEU A 207 -15.37 1.00 -2.79
C LEU A 207 -15.09 1.95 -3.96
N ILE A 208 -13.80 2.20 -4.23
CA ILE A 208 -13.34 2.98 -5.38
C ILE A 208 -12.27 2.16 -6.10
N ASN A 209 -12.61 1.57 -7.23
CA ASN A 209 -11.69 0.71 -7.96
C ASN A 209 -12.04 0.67 -9.44
N MET A 210 -11.06 0.60 -10.34
CA MET A 210 -11.32 0.52 -11.79
C MET A 210 -12.15 -0.69 -12.19
N SER A 211 -11.90 -1.82 -11.56
CA SER A 211 -12.59 -3.08 -11.83
C SER A 211 -13.49 -3.49 -10.67
N ALA A 212 -14.52 -4.26 -10.95
CA ALA A 212 -15.38 -4.84 -9.93
C ALA A 212 -14.58 -5.76 -8.99
N THR A 213 -14.98 -5.78 -7.72
CA THR A 213 -14.41 -6.62 -6.68
C THR A 213 -15.45 -7.56 -6.09
N PRO A 214 -15.06 -8.65 -5.43
CA PRO A 214 -16.00 -9.53 -4.73
C PRO A 214 -16.82 -8.84 -3.63
N TYR A 215 -16.43 -7.63 -3.23
CA TYR A 215 -17.09 -6.86 -2.17
C TYR A 215 -18.04 -5.79 -2.67
N ASP A 216 -18.18 -5.57 -3.97
CA ASP A 216 -19.08 -4.54 -4.55
C ASP A 216 -20.51 -4.68 -4.06
N SER A 217 -21.01 -5.92 -3.97
CA SER A 217 -22.38 -6.19 -3.50
C SER A 217 -22.61 -5.90 -2.00
N ARG A 218 -21.55 -5.71 -1.24
CA ARG A 218 -21.59 -5.40 0.21
C ARG A 218 -21.35 -3.91 0.48
N ALA A 219 -20.91 -3.15 -0.53
CA ALA A 219 -20.64 -1.74 -0.38
C ALA A 219 -21.94 -0.92 -0.42
N ASP A 220 -22.01 0.11 0.43
CA ASP A 220 -23.06 1.12 0.37
C ASP A 220 -22.91 2.02 -0.85
N LEU A 221 -21.66 2.16 -1.34
CA LEU A 221 -21.34 2.89 -2.57
C LEU A 221 -20.13 2.24 -3.23
N ALA A 222 -20.30 1.77 -4.48
CA ALA A 222 -19.21 1.30 -5.33
C ALA A 222 -19.05 2.26 -6.53
N ILE A 223 -17.80 2.70 -6.77
CA ILE A 223 -17.44 3.62 -7.85
C ILE A 223 -16.35 2.96 -8.69
N HIS A 224 -16.62 2.76 -9.98
CA HIS A 224 -15.66 2.18 -10.91
C HIS A 224 -14.95 3.28 -11.69
N ASP A 225 -13.92 3.87 -11.06
CA ASP A 225 -13.11 4.94 -11.66
C ASP A 225 -11.73 4.99 -10.95
N LYS A 226 -10.83 5.83 -11.43
CA LYS A 226 -9.52 6.09 -10.82
C LYS A 226 -9.67 6.73 -9.45
N VAL A 227 -8.92 6.21 -8.47
CA VAL A 227 -9.05 6.63 -7.06
C VAL A 227 -8.75 8.12 -6.90
N GLY A 228 -7.71 8.62 -7.55
CA GLY A 228 -7.32 10.03 -7.48
C GLY A 228 -8.39 10.95 -8.09
N GLU A 229 -8.92 10.59 -9.26
CA GLU A 229 -9.96 11.38 -9.92
C GLU A 229 -11.28 11.40 -9.13
N VAL A 230 -11.59 10.34 -8.38
CA VAL A 230 -12.78 10.28 -7.52
C VAL A 230 -12.58 11.10 -6.26
N LEU A 231 -11.47 10.90 -5.56
CA LEU A 231 -11.20 11.57 -4.29
C LEU A 231 -10.98 13.09 -4.48
N ASP A 232 -10.34 13.52 -5.58
CA ASP A 232 -10.08 14.93 -5.88
C ASP A 232 -11.37 15.78 -5.93
N LYS A 233 -12.52 15.18 -6.27
CA LYS A 233 -13.81 15.85 -6.33
C LYS A 233 -14.40 16.16 -4.94
N ILE A 234 -13.86 15.57 -3.87
CA ILE A 234 -14.34 15.81 -2.49
C ILE A 234 -13.91 17.21 -2.06
N LYS A 235 -14.90 17.98 -1.61
CA LYS A 235 -14.66 19.27 -0.96
C LYS A 235 -14.53 19.03 0.54
N VAL A 236 -13.43 19.53 1.10
CA VAL A 236 -13.18 19.47 2.54
C VAL A 236 -13.57 20.82 3.12
N ASN A 237 -14.61 20.84 3.96
CA ASN A 237 -15.12 22.04 4.61
C ASN A 237 -14.58 22.18 6.03
#